data_f8fe547dd6e9b790f1d631a3b8d73c97
#
_entry.id   f8fe547dd6e9b790f1d631a3b8d73c97
#
_cell.length_a   1.000
_cell.length_b   1.000
_cell.length_c   1.000
_cell.angle_alpha   90.00
_cell.angle_beta   90.00
_cell.angle_gamma   90.00
#
_symmetry.space_group_name_H-M   'P 1'
#
loop_
_entity.id
_entity.type
_entity.pdbx_description
1 polymer ?
#
loop_
_entity_poly.entity_id
_entity_poly.type
_entity_poly.pdbx_seq_one_letter_code
_entity_poly.pdbx_strand_id
1 'polypeptide(L)'
;MRQYLRSAFNSRQHMLSEDFEVYYYSDINFQSVGVHSHDYYEFYFFVEGNVSMEIAGDVYPMKEGDMVVIPPGIRHRARVEDSSSPYRRFVLWISSAYASELMTTSPDYMYLLQQVVTTHRYIYHFDLISYNELRSRLFALLDEIHSDRFGRLSRVELLVSDLLLILNRLVYEKNQTVHTENSGVYQSLVQYIDTHLDEDLSLDRLASAFYLSKFYIAHLFQETTGLSIHQYVIKKRLRSCRDLMRTGAPVTQACHSCGFGDYSSFYRAFKKEFGLSPSAYQQQLEKEGRE
;
A
#
# COMPACT_ATOMS: atom_id res chain seq x y z
N MET A 1 21.61 -19.43 21.71
CA MET A 1 20.25 -19.79 21.22
C MET A 1 20.00 -21.26 21.59
N ARG A 2 18.81 -21.58 22.11
CA ARG A 2 18.45 -22.97 22.48
C ARG A 2 18.39 -23.82 21.21
N GLN A 3 19.24 -24.84 21.11
CA GLN A 3 19.45 -25.67 19.91
C GLN A 3 18.16 -26.37 19.42
N TYR A 4 17.23 -26.67 20.33
CA TYR A 4 15.96 -27.34 20.01
C TYR A 4 14.94 -26.47 19.24
N LEU A 5 15.14 -25.14 19.16
CA LEU A 5 14.28 -24.25 18.39
C LEU A 5 14.64 -24.19 16.91
N ARG A 6 15.83 -24.73 16.53
CA ARG A 6 16.26 -24.74 15.14
C ARG A 6 15.64 -25.95 14.41
N SER A 7 14.96 -25.65 13.32
CA SER A 7 14.44 -26.67 12.42
C SER A 7 15.51 -27.10 11.42
N ALA A 8 15.54 -28.40 11.07
CA ALA A 8 16.29 -28.86 9.91
C ALA A 8 15.57 -28.41 8.63
N PHE A 9 16.31 -27.80 7.71
CA PHE A 9 15.72 -27.37 6.45
C PHE A 9 15.21 -28.58 5.65
N ASN A 10 14.00 -28.44 5.12
CA ASN A 10 13.37 -29.41 4.23
C ASN A 10 12.79 -28.65 3.02
N SER A 11 13.05 -29.14 1.82
CA SER A 11 12.57 -28.58 0.55
C SER A 11 11.10 -28.91 0.23
N ARG A 12 10.37 -29.45 1.19
CA ARG A 12 8.95 -29.78 1.09
C ARG A 12 8.13 -28.53 0.71
N GLN A 13 7.16 -28.72 -0.18
CA GLN A 13 6.27 -27.67 -0.70
C GLN A 13 4.80 -27.92 -0.36
N HIS A 14 4.51 -28.71 0.65
CA HIS A 14 3.17 -28.99 1.16
C HIS A 14 3.17 -28.98 2.68
N MET A 15 2.07 -28.55 3.28
CA MET A 15 1.89 -28.57 4.74
C MET A 15 1.58 -29.97 5.23
N LEU A 16 1.99 -30.28 6.47
CA LEU A 16 1.60 -31.48 7.21
C LEU A 16 0.49 -31.14 8.21
N SER A 17 0.48 -29.92 8.74
CA SER A 17 -0.60 -29.42 9.58
C SER A 17 -1.74 -28.88 8.72
N GLU A 18 -2.98 -29.08 9.18
CA GLU A 18 -4.16 -28.51 8.54
C GLU A 18 -4.28 -27.00 8.72
N ASP A 19 -3.69 -26.44 9.80
CA ASP A 19 -3.85 -25.04 10.19
C ASP A 19 -2.63 -24.21 9.82
N PHE A 20 -1.52 -24.41 10.53
CA PHE A 20 -0.30 -23.65 10.33
C PHE A 20 0.94 -24.46 10.71
N GLU A 21 2.10 -24.02 10.22
CA GLU A 21 3.42 -24.55 10.56
C GLU A 21 4.41 -23.39 10.74
N VAL A 22 5.29 -23.47 11.73
CA VAL A 22 6.33 -22.46 11.97
C VAL A 22 7.70 -23.10 12.13
N TYR A 23 8.71 -22.46 11.51
CA TYR A 23 10.07 -22.96 11.46
C TYR A 23 11.06 -21.81 11.75
N TYR A 24 12.17 -22.17 12.37
CA TYR A 24 13.35 -21.32 12.44
C TYR A 24 14.53 -22.04 11.80
N TYR A 25 15.03 -21.46 10.71
CA TYR A 25 16.17 -22.00 9.98
C TYR A 25 17.42 -21.15 10.25
N SER A 26 18.55 -21.83 10.36
CA SER A 26 19.89 -21.20 10.49
C SER A 26 20.89 -22.08 9.75
N ASP A 27 21.07 -21.82 8.47
CA ASP A 27 21.84 -22.69 7.58
C ASP A 27 23.13 -22.02 7.18
N ILE A 28 24.20 -22.81 7.03
CA ILE A 28 25.48 -22.42 6.42
C ILE A 28 25.66 -23.29 5.18
N ASN A 29 26.21 -22.74 4.12
CA ASN A 29 26.35 -23.43 2.81
C ASN A 29 24.99 -23.86 2.22
N PHE A 30 23.96 -23.03 2.45
CA PHE A 30 22.64 -23.28 1.92
C PHE A 30 22.64 -23.18 0.39
N GLN A 31 22.07 -24.19 -0.27
CA GLN A 31 21.82 -24.15 -1.70
C GLN A 31 20.42 -23.58 -1.97
N SER A 32 20.34 -22.68 -2.95
CA SER A 32 19.05 -22.07 -3.32
C SER A 32 18.03 -23.12 -3.76
N VAL A 33 16.80 -22.98 -3.36
CA VAL A 33 15.67 -23.78 -3.84
C VAL A 33 15.25 -23.28 -5.22
N GLY A 34 14.78 -24.17 -6.07
CA GLY A 34 14.22 -23.81 -7.38
C GLY A 34 12.98 -22.94 -7.24
N VAL A 35 12.62 -22.22 -8.31
CA VAL A 35 11.35 -21.46 -8.36
C VAL A 35 10.18 -22.42 -8.18
N HIS A 36 9.32 -22.13 -7.21
CA HIS A 36 8.15 -22.94 -6.87
C HIS A 36 6.93 -22.08 -6.50
N SER A 37 5.81 -22.71 -6.30
CA SER A 37 4.59 -22.14 -5.73
C SER A 37 3.88 -23.19 -4.90
N HIS A 38 3.01 -22.78 -3.99
CA HIS A 38 2.25 -23.65 -3.09
C HIS A 38 0.82 -23.10 -2.90
N ASP A 39 -0.05 -23.83 -2.20
CA ASP A 39 -1.46 -23.52 -1.99
C ASP A 39 -1.79 -22.92 -0.62
N TYR A 40 -0.77 -22.51 0.14
CA TYR A 40 -0.87 -21.87 1.44
C TYR A 40 -0.23 -20.48 1.42
N TYR A 41 -0.50 -19.66 2.43
CA TYR A 41 0.18 -18.39 2.68
C TYR A 41 1.51 -18.65 3.37
N GLU A 42 2.59 -18.05 2.86
CA GLU A 42 3.91 -18.10 3.49
C GLU A 42 4.32 -16.73 4.00
N PHE A 43 4.66 -16.65 5.28
CA PHE A 43 5.28 -15.50 5.92
C PHE A 43 6.74 -15.84 6.17
N TYR A 44 7.60 -15.07 5.58
CA TYR A 44 9.03 -15.26 5.66
C TYR A 44 9.64 -14.04 6.36
N PHE A 45 10.23 -14.24 7.54
CA PHE A 45 10.87 -13.20 8.34
C PHE A 45 12.39 -13.33 8.19
N PHE A 46 12.99 -12.39 7.51
CA PHE A 46 14.43 -12.38 7.28
C PHE A 46 15.18 -11.91 8.51
N VAL A 47 16.18 -12.65 8.94
CA VAL A 47 16.99 -12.33 10.14
C VAL A 47 18.41 -11.95 9.75
N GLU A 48 19.07 -12.76 8.91
CA GLU A 48 20.47 -12.57 8.56
C GLU A 48 20.83 -13.36 7.30
N GLY A 49 21.77 -12.87 6.51
CA GLY A 49 22.31 -13.51 5.33
C GLY A 49 22.47 -12.53 4.16
N ASN A 50 23.14 -12.96 3.11
CA ASN A 50 23.19 -12.26 1.84
C ASN A 50 22.23 -12.94 0.86
N VAL A 51 20.99 -12.48 0.82
CA VAL A 51 19.87 -13.16 0.16
C VAL A 51 19.01 -12.15 -0.57
N SER A 52 18.51 -12.54 -1.73
CA SER A 52 17.41 -11.86 -2.41
C SER A 52 16.21 -12.81 -2.57
N MET A 53 15.00 -12.23 -2.59
CA MET A 53 13.78 -12.96 -2.90
C MET A 53 13.36 -12.65 -4.34
N GLU A 54 13.20 -13.70 -5.14
CA GLU A 54 12.58 -13.60 -6.45
C GLU A 54 11.10 -13.95 -6.30
N ILE A 55 10.20 -13.00 -6.63
CA ILE A 55 8.75 -13.14 -6.45
C ILE A 55 8.06 -12.65 -7.72
N ALA A 56 7.26 -13.49 -8.35
CA ALA A 56 6.55 -13.19 -9.59
C ALA A 56 7.45 -12.70 -10.75
N GLY A 57 8.76 -12.99 -10.69
CA GLY A 57 9.77 -12.60 -11.67
C GLY A 57 10.62 -11.40 -11.26
N ASP A 58 10.22 -10.63 -10.26
CA ASP A 58 10.98 -9.51 -9.72
C ASP A 58 11.93 -9.96 -8.60
N VAL A 59 13.08 -9.30 -8.46
CA VAL A 59 14.14 -9.64 -7.48
C VAL A 59 14.27 -8.52 -6.44
N TYR A 60 14.17 -8.90 -5.17
CA TYR A 60 14.21 -7.99 -4.03
C TYR A 60 15.36 -8.36 -3.09
N PRO A 61 16.40 -7.52 -2.95
CA PRO A 61 17.44 -7.72 -1.94
C PRO A 61 16.82 -7.64 -0.54
N MET A 62 17.16 -8.62 0.32
CA MET A 62 16.63 -8.69 1.68
C MET A 62 17.57 -7.99 2.67
N LYS A 63 16.98 -7.30 3.65
CA LYS A 63 17.69 -6.67 4.76
C LYS A 63 16.99 -6.98 6.08
N GLU A 64 17.72 -6.85 7.19
CA GLU A 64 17.16 -7.06 8.52
C GLU A 64 15.92 -6.16 8.75
N GLY A 65 14.88 -6.74 9.30
CA GLY A 65 13.56 -6.09 9.46
C GLY A 65 12.58 -6.35 8.32
N ASP A 66 13.01 -7.04 7.25
CA ASP A 66 12.12 -7.39 6.16
C ASP A 66 11.32 -8.67 6.47
N MET A 67 10.04 -8.60 6.12
CA MET A 67 9.12 -9.73 6.05
C MET A 67 8.57 -9.83 4.63
N VAL A 68 8.52 -11.06 4.11
CA VAL A 68 7.86 -11.37 2.84
C VAL A 68 6.56 -12.11 3.14
N VAL A 69 5.50 -11.78 2.41
CA VAL A 69 4.24 -12.53 2.45
C VAL A 69 3.91 -13.01 1.05
N ILE A 70 3.84 -14.33 0.89
CA ILE A 70 3.55 -14.99 -0.39
C ILE A 70 2.15 -15.60 -0.33
N PRO A 71 1.19 -15.10 -1.13
CA PRO A 71 -0.11 -15.74 -1.30
C PRO A 71 -0.02 -17.06 -2.07
N PRO A 72 -1.04 -17.92 -1.94
CA PRO A 72 -1.16 -19.14 -2.74
C PRO A 72 -0.97 -18.88 -4.23
N GLY A 73 -0.24 -19.80 -4.90
CA GLY A 73 -0.04 -19.78 -6.34
C GLY A 73 1.04 -18.84 -6.87
N ILE A 74 1.58 -17.93 -6.05
CA ILE A 74 2.62 -16.98 -6.47
C ILE A 74 3.98 -17.71 -6.57
N ARG A 75 4.59 -17.62 -7.75
CA ARG A 75 5.92 -18.23 -7.99
C ARG A 75 7.02 -17.41 -7.32
N HIS A 76 7.84 -18.06 -6.53
CA HIS A 76 8.92 -17.41 -5.77
C HIS A 76 10.08 -18.36 -5.47
N ARG A 77 11.20 -17.78 -5.03
CA ARG A 77 12.34 -18.49 -4.42
C ARG A 77 13.23 -17.53 -3.62
N ALA A 78 13.94 -18.05 -2.64
CA ALA A 78 15.09 -17.38 -2.03
C ALA A 78 16.35 -17.67 -2.86
N ARG A 79 17.11 -16.61 -3.21
CA ARG A 79 18.42 -16.68 -3.87
C ARG A 79 19.47 -16.30 -2.84
N VAL A 80 20.34 -17.25 -2.52
CA VAL A 80 21.48 -16.99 -1.63
C VAL A 80 22.66 -16.54 -2.47
N GLU A 81 23.07 -15.29 -2.29
CA GLU A 81 24.16 -14.67 -3.06
C GLU A 81 25.54 -15.05 -2.45
N ASP A 82 25.58 -15.26 -1.11
CA ASP A 82 26.76 -15.73 -0.41
C ASP A 82 26.38 -16.80 0.59
N SER A 83 26.74 -18.04 0.30
CA SER A 83 26.46 -19.22 1.16
C SER A 83 27.45 -19.38 2.33
N SER A 84 28.56 -18.64 2.35
CA SER A 84 29.55 -18.68 3.45
C SER A 84 29.04 -18.02 4.72
N SER A 85 28.13 -17.07 4.59
CA SER A 85 27.46 -16.39 5.70
C SER A 85 26.26 -17.19 6.20
N PRO A 86 25.96 -17.16 7.51
CA PRO A 86 24.77 -17.81 8.05
C PRO A 86 23.49 -17.20 7.42
N TYR A 87 22.62 -18.07 6.93
CA TYR A 87 21.30 -17.68 6.44
C TYR A 87 20.24 -18.01 7.49
N ARG A 88 19.73 -16.99 8.16
CA ARG A 88 18.77 -17.13 9.27
C ARG A 88 17.43 -16.51 8.93
N ARG A 89 16.36 -17.25 9.20
CA ARG A 89 14.97 -16.84 8.91
C ARG A 89 13.97 -17.60 9.75
N PHE A 90 12.82 -16.97 9.99
CA PHE A 90 11.61 -17.69 10.37
C PHE A 90 10.73 -17.85 9.14
N VAL A 91 10.01 -18.95 9.10
CA VAL A 91 8.99 -19.23 8.09
C VAL A 91 7.73 -19.69 8.80
N LEU A 92 6.62 -19.00 8.54
CA LEU A 92 5.30 -19.37 9.03
C LEU A 92 4.40 -19.65 7.83
N TRP A 93 3.87 -20.84 7.77
CA TRP A 93 2.89 -21.26 6.77
C TRP A 93 1.50 -21.28 7.38
N ILE A 94 0.51 -20.77 6.65
CA ILE A 94 -0.89 -20.73 7.07
C ILE A 94 -1.73 -21.28 5.93
N SER A 95 -2.52 -22.32 6.21
CA SER A 95 -3.42 -22.89 5.23
C SER A 95 -4.54 -21.92 4.84
N SER A 96 -5.04 -22.04 3.62
CA SER A 96 -6.18 -21.25 3.17
C SER A 96 -7.45 -21.51 3.98
N ALA A 97 -7.61 -22.73 4.52
CA ALA A 97 -8.72 -23.12 5.39
C ALA A 97 -8.64 -22.38 6.73
N TYR A 98 -7.49 -22.40 7.39
CA TYR A 98 -7.27 -21.68 8.66
C TYR A 98 -7.37 -20.17 8.51
N ALA A 99 -6.86 -19.60 7.42
CA ALA A 99 -7.04 -18.18 7.12
C ALA A 99 -8.53 -17.80 7.00
N SER A 100 -9.34 -18.66 6.38
CA SER A 100 -10.81 -18.47 6.28
C SER A 100 -11.49 -18.57 7.64
N GLU A 101 -11.07 -19.48 8.52
CA GLU A 101 -11.57 -19.60 9.88
C GLU A 101 -11.24 -18.36 10.71
N LEU A 102 -10.01 -17.87 10.65
CA LEU A 102 -9.61 -16.62 11.31
C LEU A 102 -10.46 -15.43 10.83
N MET A 103 -10.79 -15.36 9.53
CA MET A 103 -11.67 -14.32 9.01
C MET A 103 -13.07 -14.37 9.60
N THR A 104 -13.61 -15.56 9.87
CA THR A 104 -14.93 -15.70 10.53
C THR A 104 -14.89 -15.29 11.99
N THR A 105 -13.74 -15.45 12.65
CA THR A 105 -13.53 -15.00 14.03
C THR A 105 -13.42 -13.47 14.12
N SER A 106 -12.60 -12.84 13.30
CA SER A 106 -12.53 -11.39 13.11
C SER A 106 -11.90 -11.03 11.77
N PRO A 107 -12.46 -10.06 11.03
CA PRO A 107 -11.84 -9.54 9.80
C PRO A 107 -10.47 -8.88 10.06
N ASP A 108 -10.14 -8.52 11.30
CA ASP A 108 -8.86 -7.88 11.67
C ASP A 108 -7.65 -8.77 11.41
N TYR A 109 -7.84 -10.11 11.37
CA TYR A 109 -6.78 -11.05 11.01
C TYR A 109 -6.43 -11.07 9.52
N MET A 110 -7.27 -10.48 8.66
CA MET A 110 -7.15 -10.63 7.21
C MET A 110 -6.61 -9.42 6.48
N TYR A 111 -6.46 -8.27 7.17
CA TYR A 111 -6.06 -7.02 6.52
C TYR A 111 -4.77 -7.17 5.71
N LEU A 112 -3.71 -7.73 6.30
CA LEU A 112 -2.42 -7.94 5.63
C LEU A 112 -2.55 -8.86 4.41
N LEU A 113 -3.26 -9.98 4.53
CA LEU A 113 -3.45 -10.93 3.43
C LEU A 113 -4.27 -10.31 2.29
N GLN A 114 -5.32 -9.53 2.61
CA GLN A 114 -6.07 -8.78 1.61
C GLN A 114 -5.20 -7.73 0.91
N GLN A 115 -4.37 -7.00 1.66
CA GLN A 115 -3.42 -6.03 1.09
C GLN A 115 -2.46 -6.69 0.10
N VAL A 116 -1.85 -7.80 0.47
CA VAL A 116 -0.91 -8.53 -0.40
C VAL A 116 -1.57 -8.96 -1.71
N VAL A 117 -2.77 -9.52 -1.63
CA VAL A 117 -3.53 -10.01 -2.81
C VAL A 117 -3.96 -8.85 -3.71
N THR A 118 -4.40 -7.73 -3.13
CA THR A 118 -4.95 -6.60 -3.91
C THR A 118 -3.88 -5.67 -4.47
N THR A 119 -2.77 -5.47 -3.74
CA THR A 119 -1.73 -4.51 -4.13
C THR A 119 -0.50 -5.15 -4.76
N HIS A 120 -0.36 -6.49 -4.69
CA HIS A 120 0.83 -7.24 -5.10
C HIS A 120 2.12 -6.77 -4.40
N ARG A 121 1.96 -6.17 -3.21
CA ARG A 121 3.08 -5.77 -2.36
C ARG A 121 3.45 -6.94 -1.46
N TYR A 122 4.55 -7.60 -1.76
CA TYR A 122 5.00 -8.81 -1.05
C TYR A 122 5.97 -8.52 0.10
N ILE A 123 6.69 -7.38 0.07
CA ILE A 123 7.74 -7.04 1.03
C ILE A 123 7.26 -5.94 1.99
N TYR A 124 7.43 -6.21 3.29
CA TYR A 124 7.11 -5.30 4.39
C TYR A 124 8.38 -5.12 5.24
N HIS A 125 8.77 -3.88 5.46
CA HIS A 125 9.92 -3.55 6.32
C HIS A 125 9.43 -3.01 7.66
N PHE A 126 9.91 -3.56 8.75
CA PHE A 126 9.67 -3.11 10.11
C PHE A 126 10.91 -2.42 10.68
N ASP A 127 10.70 -1.41 11.53
CA ASP A 127 11.77 -0.83 12.33
C ASP A 127 12.29 -1.83 13.36
N LEU A 128 13.44 -1.50 13.98
CA LEU A 128 14.13 -2.39 14.91
C LEU A 128 13.25 -2.81 16.10
N ILE A 129 12.40 -1.91 16.61
CA ILE A 129 11.55 -2.19 17.77
C ILE A 129 10.46 -3.18 17.39
N SER A 130 9.68 -2.87 16.36
CA SER A 130 8.59 -3.71 15.85
C SER A 130 9.11 -5.09 15.40
N TYR A 131 10.27 -5.12 14.74
CA TYR A 131 10.87 -6.37 14.31
C TYR A 131 11.33 -7.26 15.47
N ASN A 132 11.96 -6.70 16.52
CA ASN A 132 12.32 -7.45 17.71
C ASN A 132 11.10 -7.95 18.48
N GLU A 133 10.01 -7.20 18.50
CA GLU A 133 8.74 -7.63 19.07
C GLU A 133 8.18 -8.85 18.32
N LEU A 134 8.15 -8.83 16.99
CA LEU A 134 7.75 -9.97 16.17
C LEU A 134 8.65 -11.20 16.38
N ARG A 135 9.96 -11.01 16.41
CA ARG A 135 10.93 -12.09 16.69
C ARG A 135 10.70 -12.74 18.04
N SER A 136 10.39 -11.94 19.06
CA SER A 136 10.09 -12.45 20.40
C SER A 136 8.87 -13.36 20.41
N ARG A 137 7.80 -12.97 19.69
CA ARG A 137 6.58 -13.77 19.53
C ARG A 137 6.83 -15.07 18.76
N LEU A 138 7.60 -15.00 17.68
CA LEU A 138 7.96 -16.19 16.89
C LEU A 138 8.76 -17.19 17.73
N PHE A 139 9.71 -16.71 18.55
CA PHE A 139 10.44 -17.59 19.47
C PHE A 139 9.54 -18.16 20.57
N ALA A 140 8.61 -17.36 21.11
CA ALA A 140 7.67 -17.84 22.12
C ALA A 140 6.74 -18.92 21.54
N LEU A 141 6.28 -18.75 20.31
CA LEU A 141 5.45 -19.75 19.60
C LEU A 141 6.23 -21.04 19.36
N LEU A 142 7.46 -20.96 18.86
CA LEU A 142 8.33 -22.12 18.67
C LEU A 142 8.64 -22.85 19.99
N ASP A 143 8.94 -22.11 21.06
CA ASP A 143 9.22 -22.70 22.40
C ASP A 143 7.99 -23.47 22.91
N GLU A 144 6.78 -22.91 22.69
CA GLU A 144 5.55 -23.56 23.12
C GLU A 144 5.22 -24.81 22.27
N ILE A 145 5.39 -24.74 20.96
CA ILE A 145 5.17 -25.90 20.07
C ILE A 145 6.06 -27.09 20.45
N HIS A 146 7.31 -26.82 20.86
CA HIS A 146 8.26 -27.86 21.26
C HIS A 146 8.20 -28.24 22.75
N SER A 147 7.23 -27.71 23.50
CA SER A 147 7.05 -28.00 24.92
C SER A 147 6.01 -29.10 25.17
N ASP A 148 6.09 -29.72 26.36
CA ASP A 148 5.06 -30.62 26.88
C ASP A 148 4.28 -30.01 28.05
N ARG A 149 4.16 -28.65 28.09
CA ARG A 149 3.53 -27.92 29.19
C ARG A 149 2.01 -28.12 29.18
N PHE A 150 1.42 -28.06 30.37
CA PHE A 150 -0.03 -28.04 30.51
C PHE A 150 -0.62 -26.83 29.74
N GLY A 151 -1.69 -27.07 28.99
CA GLY A 151 -2.36 -26.03 28.21
C GLY A 151 -1.64 -25.64 26.91
N ARG A 152 -0.63 -26.42 26.47
CA ARG A 152 0.16 -26.15 25.25
C ARG A 152 -0.70 -25.84 24.03
N LEU A 153 -1.72 -26.65 23.73
CA LEU A 153 -2.56 -26.46 22.53
C LEU A 153 -3.22 -25.09 22.54
N SER A 154 -3.93 -24.75 23.62
CA SER A 154 -4.60 -23.45 23.76
C SER A 154 -3.58 -22.28 23.75
N ARG A 155 -2.40 -22.48 24.33
CA ARG A 155 -1.35 -21.46 24.32
C ARG A 155 -0.78 -21.25 22.93
N VAL A 156 -0.60 -22.27 22.13
CA VAL A 156 -0.14 -22.19 20.74
C VAL A 156 -1.16 -21.43 19.89
N GLU A 157 -2.46 -21.72 20.01
CA GLU A 157 -3.54 -20.98 19.33
C GLU A 157 -3.56 -19.48 19.68
N LEU A 158 -3.42 -19.15 20.96
CA LEU A 158 -3.32 -17.77 21.41
C LEU A 158 -2.09 -17.05 20.84
N LEU A 159 -0.94 -17.73 20.81
CA LEU A 159 0.32 -17.13 20.33
C LEU A 159 0.31 -16.90 18.82
N VAL A 160 -0.26 -17.79 18.02
CA VAL A 160 -0.37 -17.58 16.57
C VAL A 160 -1.39 -16.48 16.27
N SER A 161 -2.51 -16.45 16.98
CA SER A 161 -3.52 -15.39 16.84
C SER A 161 -2.95 -14.02 17.23
N ASP A 162 -2.22 -13.92 18.34
CA ASP A 162 -1.54 -12.68 18.77
C ASP A 162 -0.51 -12.22 17.74
N LEU A 163 0.31 -13.14 17.22
CA LEU A 163 1.30 -12.84 16.17
C LEU A 163 0.62 -12.27 14.92
N LEU A 164 -0.44 -12.92 14.44
CA LEU A 164 -1.18 -12.46 13.25
C LEU A 164 -1.84 -11.12 13.49
N LEU A 165 -2.46 -10.91 14.66
CA LEU A 165 -3.11 -9.64 14.98
C LEU A 165 -2.11 -8.48 15.05
N ILE A 166 -0.94 -8.66 15.68
CA ILE A 166 0.08 -7.62 15.72
C ILE A 166 0.66 -7.32 14.34
N LEU A 167 0.86 -8.32 13.49
CA LEU A 167 1.27 -8.13 12.09
C LEU A 167 0.27 -7.27 11.30
N ASN A 168 -1.01 -7.60 11.40
CA ASN A 168 -2.08 -6.85 10.76
C ASN A 168 -2.14 -5.41 11.27
N ARG A 169 -2.02 -5.20 12.59
CA ARG A 169 -1.97 -3.88 13.21
C ARG A 169 -0.80 -3.04 12.72
N LEU A 170 0.42 -3.57 12.75
CA LEU A 170 1.62 -2.84 12.30
C LEU A 170 1.52 -2.41 10.84
N VAL A 171 1.00 -3.28 9.98
CA VAL A 171 0.81 -2.95 8.55
C VAL A 171 -0.32 -1.95 8.37
N TYR A 172 -1.43 -2.09 9.11
CA TYR A 172 -2.55 -1.15 9.08
C TYR A 172 -2.13 0.24 9.52
N GLU A 173 -1.49 0.38 10.68
CA GLU A 173 -1.04 1.66 11.24
C GLU A 173 -0.05 2.35 10.30
N LYS A 174 0.90 1.60 9.73
CA LYS A 174 1.85 2.13 8.75
C LYS A 174 1.15 2.64 7.50
N ASN A 175 0.16 1.92 6.99
CA ASN A 175 -0.61 2.35 5.84
C ASN A 175 -1.49 3.58 6.18
N GLN A 176 -2.07 3.65 7.37
CA GLN A 176 -2.85 4.82 7.83
C GLN A 176 -1.96 6.07 7.98
N THR A 177 -0.76 5.94 8.51
CA THR A 177 0.19 7.05 8.60
C THR A 177 0.52 7.60 7.22
N VAL A 178 0.82 6.73 6.25
CA VAL A 178 1.06 7.13 4.85
C VAL A 178 -0.18 7.79 4.24
N HIS A 179 -1.38 7.24 4.46
CA HIS A 179 -2.63 7.83 3.97
C HIS A 179 -2.93 9.18 4.63
N THR A 180 -2.65 9.34 5.93
CA THR A 180 -2.87 10.59 6.64
C THR A 180 -1.90 11.67 6.16
N GLU A 181 -0.62 11.35 5.98
CA GLU A 181 0.37 12.27 5.41
C GLU A 181 0.01 12.67 3.98
N ASN A 182 -0.32 11.70 3.11
CA ASN A 182 -0.75 11.96 1.74
C ASN A 182 -2.07 12.75 1.69
N SER A 183 -3.01 12.45 2.59
CA SER A 183 -4.26 13.21 2.73
C SER A 183 -3.99 14.66 3.13
N GLY A 184 -3.07 14.91 4.07
CA GLY A 184 -2.68 16.25 4.47
C GLY A 184 -2.03 17.05 3.34
N VAL A 185 -1.10 16.45 2.60
CA VAL A 185 -0.47 17.06 1.42
C VAL A 185 -1.50 17.32 0.31
N TYR A 186 -2.36 16.35 0.02
CA TYR A 186 -3.43 16.51 -0.97
C TYR A 186 -4.38 17.65 -0.59
N GLN A 187 -4.84 17.71 0.66
CA GLN A 187 -5.73 18.76 1.14
C GLN A 187 -5.07 20.14 1.04
N SER A 188 -3.79 20.25 1.40
CA SER A 188 -3.02 21.49 1.29
C SER A 188 -2.86 21.95 -0.17
N LEU A 189 -2.60 21.02 -1.09
CA LEU A 189 -2.54 21.30 -2.53
C LEU A 189 -3.91 21.73 -3.07
N VAL A 190 -4.99 21.07 -2.69
CA VAL A 190 -6.36 21.45 -3.08
C VAL A 190 -6.71 22.83 -2.55
N GLN A 191 -6.43 23.13 -1.30
CA GLN A 191 -6.68 24.44 -0.71
C GLN A 191 -5.87 25.54 -1.43
N TYR A 192 -4.61 25.27 -1.73
CA TYR A 192 -3.77 26.19 -2.50
C TYR A 192 -4.34 26.43 -3.89
N ILE A 193 -4.72 25.39 -4.62
CA ILE A 193 -5.35 25.49 -5.93
C ILE A 193 -6.64 26.33 -5.84
N ASP A 194 -7.49 26.08 -4.85
CA ASP A 194 -8.78 26.78 -4.69
C ASP A 194 -8.62 28.27 -4.39
N THR A 195 -7.53 28.66 -3.73
CA THR A 195 -7.26 30.07 -3.39
C THR A 195 -6.43 30.83 -4.44
N HIS A 196 -5.85 30.13 -5.45
CA HIS A 196 -4.96 30.73 -6.46
C HIS A 196 -5.38 30.35 -7.89
N LEU A 197 -6.70 30.21 -8.13
CA LEU A 197 -7.23 29.76 -9.44
C LEU A 197 -6.86 30.66 -10.60
N ASP A 198 -6.60 31.95 -10.36
CA ASP A 198 -6.18 32.97 -11.32
C ASP A 198 -4.68 32.96 -11.63
N GLU A 199 -3.88 32.24 -10.86
CA GLU A 199 -2.43 32.15 -10.99
C GLU A 199 -1.95 30.98 -11.87
N ASP A 200 -0.61 30.88 -12.06
CA ASP A 200 0.02 29.71 -12.66
C ASP A 200 -0.02 28.52 -11.69
N LEU A 201 -0.86 27.55 -12.00
CA LEU A 201 -1.01 26.26 -11.29
C LEU A 201 -0.39 25.09 -12.08
N SER A 202 0.67 25.37 -12.82
CA SER A 202 1.45 24.32 -13.48
C SER A 202 2.06 23.36 -12.45
N LEU A 203 2.31 22.12 -12.87
CA LEU A 203 2.95 21.10 -12.01
C LEU A 203 4.33 21.59 -11.50
N ASP A 204 5.05 22.37 -12.31
CA ASP A 204 6.32 22.99 -11.92
C ASP A 204 6.15 23.99 -10.77
N ARG A 205 5.16 24.85 -10.88
CA ARG A 205 4.88 25.86 -9.87
C ARG A 205 4.46 25.23 -8.55
N LEU A 206 3.57 24.23 -8.60
CA LEU A 206 3.10 23.53 -7.42
C LEU A 206 4.24 22.72 -6.75
N ALA A 207 5.08 22.04 -7.54
CA ALA A 207 6.24 21.32 -7.04
C ALA A 207 7.21 22.26 -6.28
N SER A 208 7.46 23.45 -6.83
CA SER A 208 8.31 24.46 -6.18
C SER A 208 7.65 25.05 -4.92
N ALA A 209 6.35 25.34 -4.95
CA ALA A 209 5.64 25.95 -3.82
C ALA A 209 5.56 25.01 -2.61
N PHE A 210 5.46 23.70 -2.86
CA PHE A 210 5.34 22.69 -1.80
C PHE A 210 6.64 21.93 -1.49
N TYR A 211 7.75 22.26 -2.16
CA TYR A 211 9.04 21.55 -2.03
C TYR A 211 8.91 20.05 -2.28
N LEU A 212 8.05 19.68 -3.22
CA LEU A 212 7.77 18.27 -3.59
C LEU A 212 8.25 17.99 -5.02
N SER A 213 8.46 16.70 -5.34
CA SER A 213 8.73 16.32 -6.71
C SER A 213 7.46 16.38 -7.57
N LYS A 214 7.59 16.78 -8.84
CA LYS A 214 6.48 16.75 -9.82
C LYS A 214 5.86 15.37 -9.94
N PHE A 215 6.70 14.33 -9.90
CA PHE A 215 6.25 12.95 -9.99
C PHE A 215 5.35 12.56 -8.81
N TYR A 216 5.74 12.95 -7.59
CA TYR A 216 4.95 12.69 -6.39
C TYR A 216 3.58 13.39 -6.46
N ILE A 217 3.53 14.68 -6.83
CA ILE A 217 2.27 15.43 -6.93
C ILE A 217 1.36 14.83 -8.01
N ALA A 218 1.92 14.50 -9.20
CA ALA A 218 1.16 13.90 -10.29
C ALA A 218 0.54 12.56 -9.88
N HIS A 219 1.33 11.70 -9.19
CA HIS A 219 0.89 10.40 -8.71
C HIS A 219 -0.20 10.52 -7.65
N LEU A 220 0.02 11.41 -6.65
CA LEU A 220 -0.95 11.67 -5.58
C LEU A 220 -2.31 12.11 -6.13
N PHE A 221 -2.34 13.03 -7.11
CA PHE A 221 -3.60 13.47 -7.72
C PHE A 221 -4.26 12.36 -8.54
N GLN A 222 -3.49 11.61 -9.31
CA GLN A 222 -4.01 10.49 -10.09
C GLN A 222 -4.61 9.40 -9.22
N GLU A 223 -3.95 9.03 -8.13
CA GLU A 223 -4.46 8.02 -7.18
C GLU A 223 -5.70 8.50 -6.43
N THR A 224 -5.69 9.77 -5.97
CA THR A 224 -6.78 10.28 -5.12
C THR A 224 -8.03 10.64 -5.92
N THR A 225 -7.88 11.17 -7.14
CA THR A 225 -8.99 11.74 -7.93
C THR A 225 -9.28 11.03 -9.24
N GLY A 226 -8.37 10.18 -9.71
CA GLY A 226 -8.41 9.62 -11.07
C GLY A 226 -8.10 10.64 -12.18
N LEU A 227 -7.71 11.87 -11.84
CA LEU A 227 -7.46 12.97 -12.77
C LEU A 227 -6.00 13.40 -12.72
N SER A 228 -5.48 13.88 -13.85
CA SER A 228 -4.24 14.66 -13.81
C SER A 228 -4.48 16.02 -13.12
N ILE A 229 -3.44 16.59 -12.52
CA ILE A 229 -3.55 17.89 -11.83
C ILE A 229 -4.05 18.99 -12.79
N HIS A 230 -3.60 18.98 -14.04
CA HIS A 230 -4.07 19.91 -15.06
C HIS A 230 -5.58 19.76 -15.32
N GLN A 231 -6.09 18.52 -15.43
CA GLN A 231 -7.53 18.28 -15.58
C GLN A 231 -8.31 18.74 -14.36
N TYR A 232 -7.77 18.52 -13.16
CA TYR A 232 -8.37 18.98 -11.92
C TYR A 232 -8.49 20.50 -11.86
N VAL A 233 -7.40 21.22 -12.14
CA VAL A 233 -7.37 22.70 -12.18
C VAL A 233 -8.37 23.24 -13.21
N ILE A 234 -8.37 22.71 -14.42
CA ILE A 234 -9.33 23.14 -15.45
C ILE A 234 -10.78 22.95 -14.99
N LYS A 235 -11.12 21.82 -14.38
CA LYS A 235 -12.47 21.58 -13.84
C LYS A 235 -12.83 22.57 -12.72
N LYS A 236 -11.91 22.91 -11.84
CA LYS A 236 -12.12 23.91 -10.78
C LYS A 236 -12.35 25.30 -11.37
N ARG A 237 -11.51 25.74 -12.30
CA ARG A 237 -11.66 27.01 -13.02
C ARG A 237 -13.00 27.11 -13.73
N LEU A 238 -13.43 26.07 -14.43
CA LEU A 238 -14.72 26.06 -15.13
C LEU A 238 -15.90 26.16 -14.16
N ARG A 239 -15.86 25.50 -13.02
CA ARG A 239 -16.90 25.63 -11.98
C ARG A 239 -16.95 27.03 -11.41
N SER A 240 -15.81 27.63 -11.10
CA SER A 240 -15.71 29.01 -10.62
C SER A 240 -16.25 30.01 -11.66
N CYS A 241 -15.88 29.84 -12.95
CA CYS A 241 -16.44 30.67 -14.03
C CYS A 241 -17.97 30.55 -14.10
N ARG A 242 -18.51 29.34 -14.05
CA ARG A 242 -19.95 29.11 -14.06
C ARG A 242 -20.64 29.79 -12.88
N ASP A 243 -20.05 29.73 -11.70
CA ASP A 243 -20.65 30.32 -10.50
C ASP A 243 -20.59 31.85 -10.55
N LEU A 244 -19.51 32.47 -11.10
CA LEU A 244 -19.46 33.90 -11.40
C LEU A 244 -20.51 34.33 -12.43
N MET A 245 -20.71 33.58 -13.49
CA MET A 245 -21.76 33.85 -14.47
C MET A 245 -23.17 33.79 -13.86
N ARG A 246 -23.41 32.89 -12.91
CA ARG A 246 -24.67 32.79 -12.14
C ARG A 246 -24.93 34.03 -11.28
N THR A 247 -23.88 34.69 -10.80
CA THR A 247 -24.00 35.97 -10.07
C THR A 247 -24.07 37.20 -10.99
N GLY A 248 -24.18 36.99 -12.30
CA GLY A 248 -24.37 38.07 -13.29
C GLY A 248 -23.07 38.61 -13.93
N ALA A 249 -21.93 37.97 -13.66
CA ALA A 249 -20.67 38.39 -14.30
C ALA A 249 -20.68 38.11 -15.80
N PRO A 250 -20.19 39.04 -16.65
CA PRO A 250 -20.04 38.80 -18.09
C PRO A 250 -19.06 37.63 -18.35
N VAL A 251 -19.32 36.88 -19.43
CA VAL A 251 -18.49 35.69 -19.82
C VAL A 251 -17.00 36.01 -19.89
N THR A 252 -16.64 37.14 -20.49
CA THR A 252 -15.24 37.56 -20.63
C THR A 252 -14.58 37.85 -19.29
N GLN A 253 -15.30 38.51 -18.38
CA GLN A 253 -14.82 38.75 -17.03
C GLN A 253 -14.64 37.43 -16.25
N ALA A 254 -15.63 36.57 -16.27
CA ALA A 254 -15.54 35.24 -15.62
C ALA A 254 -14.35 34.42 -16.16
N CYS A 255 -14.10 34.44 -17.46
CA CYS A 255 -12.96 33.78 -18.09
C CYS A 255 -11.62 34.26 -17.51
N HIS A 256 -11.41 35.55 -17.46
CA HIS A 256 -10.14 36.12 -16.94
C HIS A 256 -9.97 35.92 -15.44
N SER A 257 -11.01 36.16 -14.65
CA SER A 257 -10.97 36.03 -13.19
C SER A 257 -10.72 34.59 -12.72
N CYS A 258 -10.94 33.60 -13.57
CA CYS A 258 -10.70 32.20 -13.24
C CYS A 258 -9.38 31.64 -13.83
N GLY A 259 -8.46 32.50 -14.30
CA GLY A 259 -7.11 32.11 -14.71
C GLY A 259 -7.01 31.39 -16.05
N PHE A 260 -7.99 31.60 -16.97
CA PHE A 260 -7.82 31.16 -18.34
C PHE A 260 -6.99 32.16 -19.13
N GLY A 261 -5.88 31.74 -19.70
CA GLY A 261 -4.96 32.59 -20.45
C GLY A 261 -5.51 33.06 -21.79
N ASP A 262 -6.46 32.30 -22.40
CA ASP A 262 -7.12 32.67 -23.65
C ASP A 262 -8.56 32.18 -23.70
N TYR A 263 -9.38 32.97 -24.41
CA TYR A 263 -10.81 32.69 -24.55
C TYR A 263 -11.11 31.42 -25.37
N SER A 264 -10.28 31.07 -26.32
CA SER A 264 -10.51 29.89 -27.18
C SER A 264 -10.36 28.60 -26.40
N SER A 265 -9.36 28.50 -25.52
CA SER A 265 -9.17 27.36 -24.61
C SER A 265 -10.30 27.28 -23.59
N PHE A 266 -10.70 28.39 -22.99
CA PHE A 266 -11.87 28.47 -22.12
C PHE A 266 -13.14 27.98 -22.83
N TYR A 267 -13.45 28.50 -24.03
CA TYR A 267 -14.64 28.15 -24.79
C TYR A 267 -14.73 26.65 -25.06
N ARG A 268 -13.62 26.05 -25.51
CA ARG A 268 -13.57 24.60 -25.80
C ARG A 268 -13.76 23.77 -24.53
N ALA A 269 -13.09 24.15 -23.46
CA ALA A 269 -13.19 23.43 -22.19
C ALA A 269 -14.58 23.55 -21.57
N PHE A 270 -15.19 24.75 -21.61
CA PHE A 270 -16.52 25.04 -21.09
C PHE A 270 -17.60 24.24 -21.85
N LYS A 271 -17.54 24.28 -23.19
CA LYS A 271 -18.49 23.53 -24.05
C LYS A 271 -18.37 22.01 -23.83
N LYS A 272 -17.13 21.50 -23.63
CA LYS A 272 -16.90 20.09 -23.35
C LYS A 272 -17.47 19.68 -21.98
N GLU A 273 -17.30 20.49 -20.96
CA GLU A 273 -17.71 20.18 -19.57
C GLU A 273 -19.23 20.34 -19.37
N PHE A 274 -19.83 21.40 -19.93
CA PHE A 274 -21.24 21.76 -19.68
C PHE A 274 -22.19 21.52 -20.87
N GLY A 275 -21.70 21.07 -22.01
CA GLY A 275 -22.50 20.78 -23.21
C GLY A 275 -22.97 22.02 -23.98
N LEU A 276 -22.86 23.21 -23.42
CA LEU A 276 -23.28 24.50 -24.01
C LEU A 276 -22.09 25.44 -24.16
N SER A 277 -22.17 26.36 -25.13
CA SER A 277 -21.20 27.45 -25.20
C SER A 277 -21.39 28.41 -24.03
N PRO A 278 -20.33 29.13 -23.59
CA PRO A 278 -20.46 30.12 -22.51
C PRO A 278 -21.55 31.15 -22.74
N SER A 279 -21.65 31.68 -23.96
CA SER A 279 -22.68 32.66 -24.33
C SER A 279 -24.10 32.07 -24.31
N ALA A 280 -24.27 30.83 -24.78
CA ALA A 280 -25.58 30.14 -24.73
C ALA A 280 -25.98 29.87 -23.26
N TYR A 281 -25.02 29.48 -22.42
CA TYR A 281 -25.26 29.28 -21.01
C TYR A 281 -25.67 30.58 -20.30
N GLN A 282 -25.03 31.72 -20.60
CA GLN A 282 -25.41 33.03 -20.06
C GLN A 282 -26.81 33.45 -20.47
N GLN A 283 -27.19 33.28 -21.76
CA GLN A 283 -28.54 33.56 -22.25
C GLN A 283 -29.59 32.70 -21.55
N GLN A 284 -29.27 31.46 -21.22
CA GLN A 284 -30.19 30.59 -20.47
C GLN A 284 -30.41 31.14 -19.04
N LEU A 285 -29.36 31.55 -18.35
CA LEU A 285 -29.45 32.15 -16.99
C LEU A 285 -30.29 33.44 -17.01
N GLU A 286 -30.13 34.28 -18.02
CA GLU A 286 -30.92 35.51 -18.18
C GLU A 286 -32.42 35.27 -18.41
N LYS A 287 -32.76 34.16 -19.03
CA LYS A 287 -34.17 33.76 -19.23
C LYS A 287 -34.77 33.22 -17.92
N GLU A 288 -34.02 32.33 -17.21
CA GLU A 288 -34.46 31.76 -15.94
C GLU A 288 -34.60 32.81 -14.80
N GLY A 289 -33.83 33.90 -14.85
CA GLY A 289 -33.89 35.00 -13.86
C GLY A 289 -35.01 36.03 -14.15
N ARG A 290 -35.73 35.90 -15.25
CA ARG A 290 -36.86 36.80 -15.65
C ARG A 290 -38.25 36.16 -15.43
N GLU A 291 -38.28 34.89 -15.08
CA GLU A 291 -39.49 34.17 -14.61
C GLU A 291 -39.59 34.21 -13.09
#